data_3c426b3a6dc677d2844d849d48245192
#
_entry.id   3c426b3a6dc677d2844d849d48245192
#
_cell.length_a   1.000
_cell.length_b   1.000
_cell.length_c   1.000
_cell.angle_alpha   90.00
_cell.angle_beta   90.00
_cell.angle_gamma   90.00
#
_symmetry.space_group_name_H-M   'P 1'
#
loop_
_entity.id
_entity.type
_entity.pdbx_description
1 polymer ?
#
loop_
_entity_poly.entity_id
_entity_poly.type
_entity_poly.pdbx_seq_one_letter_code
_entity_poly.pdbx_strand_id
1 'polypeptide(L)'
;MITSLWELINYSLASLNVQIIWSYQNAARIAKPYCVVDYTTVIMPGHEYYGPPDDTGMAVNSGWRRATAEIQFYCAQDSYALASKAAALLATSASLDKQWELDVSIGQRLMLQRLPALLNESQFEDRAIYQFEFFYTENTPDDVGLIQKVIIDGTYTGSITDVTCHEEIEAPEYVPPP
;
A
#
# COMPACT_ATOMS: atom_id res chain seq x y z
N MET A 1 1.67 3.80 1.98
CA MET A 1 0.57 3.74 0.98
C MET A 1 0.47 4.97 0.10
N ILE A 2 0.01 6.09 0.65
CA ILE A 2 -0.27 7.33 -0.12
C ILE A 2 0.96 7.79 -0.91
N THR A 3 2.13 7.73 -0.28
CA THR A 3 3.40 8.09 -0.90
C THR A 3 3.74 7.22 -2.12
N SER A 4 3.60 5.89 -2.01
CA SER A 4 3.91 4.97 -3.10
C SER A 4 2.98 5.13 -4.31
N LEU A 5 1.67 5.32 -4.07
CA LEU A 5 0.72 5.62 -5.14
C LEU A 5 1.07 6.94 -5.84
N TRP A 6 1.41 7.96 -5.05
CA TRP A 6 1.82 9.27 -5.57
C TRP A 6 3.09 9.19 -6.42
N GLU A 7 4.11 8.51 -5.91
CA GLU A 7 5.37 8.33 -6.64
C GLU A 7 5.18 7.57 -7.94
N LEU A 8 4.41 6.48 -7.91
CA LEU A 8 4.10 5.70 -9.10
C LEU A 8 3.39 6.54 -10.17
N ILE A 9 2.36 7.30 -9.77
CA ILE A 9 1.60 8.14 -10.71
C ILE A 9 2.47 9.26 -11.27
N ASN A 10 3.23 9.97 -10.44
CA ASN A 10 4.13 11.03 -10.91
C ASN A 10 5.18 10.50 -11.87
N TYR A 11 5.80 9.35 -11.57
CA TYR A 11 6.77 8.71 -12.44
C TYR A 11 6.14 8.31 -13.78
N SER A 12 5.03 7.58 -13.73
CA SER A 12 4.40 7.02 -14.93
C SER A 12 3.80 8.08 -15.86
N LEU A 13 3.26 9.16 -15.29
CA LEU A 13 2.58 10.21 -16.04
C LEU A 13 3.48 11.42 -16.37
N ALA A 14 4.77 11.39 -16.02
CA ALA A 14 5.70 12.50 -16.24
C ALA A 14 5.71 13.00 -17.69
N SER A 15 5.60 12.08 -18.66
CA SER A 15 5.60 12.42 -20.11
C SER A 15 4.33 13.12 -20.61
N LEU A 16 3.26 13.15 -19.81
CA LEU A 16 1.99 13.80 -20.20
C LEU A 16 2.02 15.31 -19.99
N ASN A 17 2.99 15.82 -19.27
CA ASN A 17 3.10 17.24 -18.91
C ASN A 17 1.80 17.78 -18.28
N VAL A 18 1.20 17.02 -17.38
CA VAL A 18 0.01 17.39 -16.62
C VAL A 18 0.40 17.70 -15.18
N GLN A 19 -0.23 18.67 -14.57
CA GLN A 19 -0.08 18.89 -13.15
C GLN A 19 -0.89 17.85 -12.38
N ILE A 20 -0.26 17.16 -11.42
CA ILE A 20 -0.89 16.12 -10.59
C ILE A 20 -1.15 16.72 -9.22
N ILE A 21 -2.35 16.55 -8.69
CA ILE A 21 -2.75 17.00 -7.36
C ILE A 21 -3.52 15.91 -6.63
N TRP A 22 -3.50 15.94 -5.32
CA TRP A 22 -4.39 15.13 -4.49
C TRP A 22 -5.79 15.72 -4.45
N SER A 23 -6.80 14.85 -4.32
CA SER A 23 -8.14 15.26 -3.94
C SER A 23 -8.15 15.94 -2.57
N TYR A 24 -9.19 16.70 -2.28
CA TYR A 24 -9.42 17.37 -0.99
C TYR A 24 -8.33 18.37 -0.56
N GLN A 25 -7.53 18.86 -1.49
CA GLN A 25 -6.63 19.97 -1.21
C GLN A 25 -7.37 21.30 -1.39
N ASN A 26 -7.34 22.14 -0.35
CA ASN A 26 -7.86 23.52 -0.42
C ASN A 26 -6.87 24.39 -1.20
N ALA A 27 -6.82 24.20 -2.50
CA ALA A 27 -5.97 24.96 -3.41
C ALA A 27 -6.80 25.81 -4.38
N ALA A 28 -6.21 26.89 -4.86
CA ALA A 28 -6.80 27.65 -5.95
C ALA A 28 -6.93 26.76 -7.20
N ARG A 29 -7.96 27.01 -8.02
CA ARG A 29 -8.19 26.26 -9.24
C ARG A 29 -6.97 26.34 -10.17
N ILE A 30 -6.46 25.19 -10.56
CA ILE A 30 -5.27 25.06 -11.38
C ILE A 30 -5.62 25.20 -12.87
N ALA A 31 -4.67 25.72 -13.64
CA ALA A 31 -4.81 25.78 -15.09
C ALA A 31 -4.78 24.36 -15.71
N LYS A 32 -5.61 24.14 -16.71
CA LYS A 32 -5.66 22.88 -17.47
C LYS A 32 -4.46 22.75 -18.43
N PRO A 33 -3.94 21.54 -18.69
CA PRO A 33 -4.43 20.25 -18.20
C PRO A 33 -3.91 19.90 -16.80
N TYR A 34 -4.74 19.29 -15.97
CA TYR A 34 -4.34 18.73 -14.68
C TYR A 34 -5.08 17.42 -14.39
N CYS A 35 -4.56 16.66 -13.45
CA CYS A 35 -5.30 15.51 -12.92
C CYS A 35 -5.34 15.52 -11.39
N VAL A 36 -6.41 14.96 -10.87
CA VAL A 36 -6.66 14.79 -9.44
C VAL A 36 -6.58 13.31 -9.12
N VAL A 37 -5.77 12.96 -8.14
CA VAL A 37 -5.60 11.59 -7.66
C VAL A 37 -6.38 11.42 -6.37
N ASP A 38 -7.10 10.33 -6.28
CA ASP A 38 -7.84 9.92 -5.09
C ASP A 38 -7.77 8.40 -4.89
N TYR A 39 -8.12 7.94 -3.71
CA TYR A 39 -8.41 6.54 -3.43
C TYR A 39 -9.63 6.47 -2.52
N THR A 40 -10.54 5.55 -2.82
CA THR A 40 -11.86 5.57 -2.17
C THR A 40 -12.08 4.44 -1.20
N THR A 41 -11.56 3.27 -1.47
CA THR A 41 -11.84 2.08 -0.66
C THR A 41 -10.55 1.36 -0.36
N VAL A 42 -10.33 1.04 0.91
CA VAL A 42 -9.24 0.16 1.34
C VAL A 42 -9.85 -1.09 1.96
N ILE A 43 -9.47 -2.23 1.44
CA ILE A 43 -9.91 -3.54 1.92
C ILE A 43 -8.66 -4.30 2.39
N MET A 44 -8.82 -5.04 3.48
CA MET A 44 -7.80 -5.95 4.03
C MET A 44 -8.15 -7.39 3.59
N PRO A 45 -7.65 -7.87 2.43
CA PRO A 45 -7.95 -9.21 1.97
C PRO A 45 -7.04 -10.21 2.70
N GLY A 46 -7.61 -11.00 3.59
CA GLY A 46 -6.89 -12.07 4.28
C GLY A 46 -6.42 -11.72 5.69
N HIS A 47 -5.56 -12.57 6.22
CA HIS A 47 -4.96 -12.41 7.54
C HIS A 47 -3.62 -11.68 7.44
N GLU A 48 -3.27 -10.99 8.51
CA GLU A 48 -1.94 -10.40 8.65
C GLU A 48 -0.90 -11.50 8.89
N TYR A 49 0.28 -11.31 8.31
CA TYR A 49 1.43 -12.15 8.57
C TYR A 49 2.20 -11.58 9.77
N TYR A 50 2.36 -12.40 10.80
CA TYR A 50 3.16 -12.07 11.97
C TYR A 50 4.56 -12.63 11.76
N GLY A 51 5.51 -11.75 11.48
CA GLY A 51 6.91 -12.11 11.36
C GLY A 51 7.50 -12.57 12.69
N PRO A 52 8.56 -13.39 12.68
CA PRO A 52 9.28 -13.69 13.90
C PRO A 52 9.94 -12.43 14.45
N PRO A 53 10.08 -12.31 15.80
CA PRO A 53 10.82 -11.20 16.37
C PRO A 53 12.31 -11.28 15.96
N ASP A 54 12.91 -10.12 15.83
CA ASP A 54 14.35 -10.00 15.68
C ASP A 54 15.08 -10.15 17.03
N ASP A 55 16.39 -9.99 17.02
CA ASP A 55 17.24 -10.12 18.22
C ASP A 55 16.95 -9.08 19.29
N THR A 56 16.19 -8.05 18.98
CA THR A 56 15.74 -7.01 19.93
C THR A 56 14.34 -7.25 20.46
N GLY A 57 13.63 -8.27 19.97
CA GLY A 57 12.26 -8.57 20.30
C GLY A 57 11.22 -7.81 19.46
N MET A 58 11.67 -7.13 18.39
CA MET A 58 10.77 -6.47 17.47
C MET A 58 10.30 -7.43 16.38
N ALA A 59 9.01 -7.56 16.22
CA ALA A 59 8.37 -8.27 15.12
C ALA A 59 7.79 -7.27 14.11
N VAL A 60 7.59 -7.70 12.88
CA VAL A 60 6.88 -6.93 11.85
C VAL A 60 5.62 -7.66 11.45
N ASN A 61 4.49 -7.02 11.69
CA ASN A 61 3.20 -7.48 11.22
C ASN A 61 2.95 -6.90 9.83
N SER A 62 2.84 -7.76 8.83
CA SER A 62 2.66 -7.39 7.44
C SER A 62 1.26 -7.72 6.97
N GLY A 63 0.55 -6.72 6.47
CA GLY A 63 -0.80 -6.88 5.97
C GLY A 63 -0.94 -6.45 4.52
N TRP A 64 -1.54 -7.30 3.71
CA TRP A 64 -1.86 -6.96 2.33
C TRP A 64 -3.07 -6.05 2.27
N ARG A 65 -3.01 -5.02 1.47
CA ARG A 65 -4.06 -4.03 1.31
C ARG A 65 -4.44 -3.89 -0.15
N ARG A 66 -5.73 -3.71 -0.40
CA ARG A 66 -6.28 -3.40 -1.72
C ARG A 66 -7.06 -2.10 -1.63
N ALA A 67 -6.65 -1.11 -2.41
CA ALA A 67 -7.36 0.15 -2.54
C ALA A 67 -7.95 0.29 -3.95
N THR A 68 -9.02 1.06 -4.08
CA THR A 68 -9.49 1.56 -5.38
C THR A 68 -8.91 2.95 -5.57
N ALA A 69 -8.00 3.08 -6.51
CA ALA A 69 -7.42 4.35 -6.90
C ALA A 69 -8.21 4.97 -8.06
N GLU A 70 -8.33 6.27 -8.05
CA GLU A 70 -9.01 7.05 -9.07
C GLU A 70 -8.14 8.21 -9.54
N ILE A 71 -8.05 8.42 -10.84
CA ILE A 71 -7.42 9.58 -11.44
C ILE A 71 -8.47 10.29 -12.29
N GLN A 72 -8.78 11.53 -11.93
CA GLN A 72 -9.67 12.39 -12.69
C GLN A 72 -8.85 13.35 -13.54
N PHE A 73 -9.07 13.34 -14.83
CA PHE A 73 -8.37 14.18 -15.81
C PHE A 73 -9.25 15.35 -16.25
N TYR A 74 -8.68 16.54 -16.21
CA TYR A 74 -9.33 17.78 -16.64
C TYR A 74 -8.53 18.41 -17.77
N CYS A 75 -9.14 18.50 -18.93
CA CYS A 75 -8.50 19.05 -20.12
C CYS A 75 -9.44 20.04 -20.82
N ALA A 76 -8.87 20.89 -21.68
CA ALA A 76 -9.65 21.85 -22.44
C ALA A 76 -10.32 21.24 -23.69
N GLN A 77 -9.79 20.12 -24.20
CA GLN A 77 -10.24 19.57 -25.50
C GLN A 77 -10.69 18.10 -25.40
N ASP A 78 -9.86 17.21 -24.87
CA ASP A 78 -10.14 15.77 -24.86
C ASP A 78 -9.53 15.10 -23.61
N SER A 79 -10.29 15.14 -22.54
CA SER A 79 -9.91 14.51 -21.27
C SER A 79 -9.86 12.98 -21.37
N TYR A 80 -10.69 12.39 -22.24
CA TYR A 80 -10.71 10.93 -22.41
C TYR A 80 -9.44 10.42 -23.12
N ALA A 81 -8.97 11.11 -24.16
CA ALA A 81 -7.72 10.75 -24.79
C ALA A 81 -6.53 10.85 -23.84
N LEU A 82 -6.52 11.88 -22.98
CA LEU A 82 -5.52 12.05 -21.94
C LEU A 82 -5.56 10.91 -20.93
N ALA A 83 -6.74 10.55 -20.43
CA ALA A 83 -6.94 9.43 -19.49
C ALA A 83 -6.56 8.07 -20.12
N SER A 84 -6.91 7.86 -21.39
CA SER A 84 -6.54 6.64 -22.12
C SER A 84 -5.03 6.50 -22.27
N LYS A 85 -4.33 7.61 -22.57
CA LYS A 85 -2.87 7.63 -22.65
C LYS A 85 -2.23 7.36 -21.28
N ALA A 86 -2.77 7.93 -20.21
CA ALA A 86 -2.34 7.67 -18.84
C ALA A 86 -2.50 6.18 -18.47
N ALA A 87 -3.64 5.58 -18.81
CA ALA A 87 -3.89 4.15 -18.58
C ALA A 87 -2.90 3.24 -19.34
N ALA A 88 -2.49 3.66 -20.55
CA ALA A 88 -1.46 2.94 -21.31
C ALA A 88 -0.07 3.11 -20.68
N LEU A 89 0.29 4.30 -20.22
CA LEU A 89 1.58 4.57 -19.57
C LEU A 89 1.74 3.79 -18.26
N LEU A 90 0.69 3.66 -17.47
CA LEU A 90 0.68 2.85 -16.24
C LEU A 90 0.85 1.34 -16.49
N ALA A 91 0.76 0.89 -17.73
CA ALA A 91 0.98 -0.50 -18.13
C ALA A 91 2.29 -0.72 -18.89
N THR A 92 3.16 0.28 -19.00
CA THR A 92 4.47 0.13 -19.65
C THR A 92 5.43 -0.66 -18.76
N SER A 93 6.47 -1.25 -19.38
CA SER A 93 7.52 -1.95 -18.63
C SER A 93 8.18 -1.05 -17.59
N ALA A 94 8.48 0.20 -17.94
CA ALA A 94 9.06 1.16 -17.00
C ALA A 94 8.15 1.42 -15.77
N SER A 95 6.83 1.48 -15.98
CA SER A 95 5.87 1.60 -14.87
C SER A 95 5.79 0.31 -14.04
N LEU A 96 5.91 -0.86 -14.67
CA LEU A 96 5.97 -2.15 -13.96
C LEU A 96 7.25 -2.27 -13.12
N ASP A 97 8.39 -1.85 -13.64
CA ASP A 97 9.65 -1.81 -12.89
C ASP A 97 9.53 -0.88 -11.68
N LYS A 98 8.87 0.28 -11.85
CA LYS A 98 8.62 1.21 -10.74
C LYS A 98 7.63 0.67 -9.70
N GLN A 99 6.61 -0.09 -10.13
CA GLN A 99 5.72 -0.81 -9.20
C GLN A 99 6.49 -1.82 -8.35
N TRP A 100 7.42 -2.54 -8.97
CA TRP A 100 8.27 -3.49 -8.28
C TRP A 100 9.20 -2.80 -7.26
N GLU A 101 9.83 -1.69 -7.66
CA GLU A 101 10.70 -0.89 -6.77
C GLU A 101 9.95 -0.37 -5.52
N LEU A 102 8.68 0.01 -5.69
CA LEU A 102 7.84 0.57 -4.63
C LEU A 102 7.09 -0.49 -3.79
N ASP A 103 7.26 -1.77 -4.10
CA ASP A 103 6.50 -2.89 -3.50
C ASP A 103 4.99 -2.68 -3.59
N VAL A 104 4.52 -2.30 -4.77
CA VAL A 104 3.11 -2.06 -5.07
C VAL A 104 2.72 -2.70 -6.40
N SER A 105 1.43 -2.85 -6.65
CA SER A 105 0.96 -3.29 -7.96
C SER A 105 -0.37 -2.66 -8.35
N ILE A 106 -0.54 -2.45 -9.65
CA ILE A 106 -1.81 -2.10 -10.25
C ILE A 106 -2.51 -3.41 -10.66
N GLY A 107 -3.69 -3.63 -10.11
CA GLY A 107 -4.52 -4.78 -10.43
C GLY A 107 -5.48 -4.52 -11.58
N GLN A 108 -6.74 -4.88 -11.37
CA GLN A 108 -7.77 -4.74 -12.38
C GLN A 108 -8.04 -3.27 -12.71
N ARG A 109 -8.15 -2.97 -14.01
CA ARG A 109 -8.68 -1.69 -14.48
C ARG A 109 -10.20 -1.75 -14.36
N LEU A 110 -10.76 -0.91 -13.50
CA LEU A 110 -12.18 -0.95 -13.17
C LEU A 110 -13.01 -0.12 -14.15
N MET A 111 -12.54 1.10 -14.44
CA MET A 111 -13.29 2.03 -15.25
C MET A 111 -12.38 3.01 -16.00
N LEU A 112 -12.73 3.31 -17.24
CA LEU A 112 -12.24 4.47 -17.99
C LEU A 112 -13.44 5.11 -18.66
N GLN A 113 -13.86 6.25 -18.17
CA GLN A 113 -15.11 6.89 -18.61
C GLN A 113 -14.97 8.41 -18.74
N ARG A 114 -15.60 8.96 -19.78
CA ARG A 114 -15.80 10.40 -19.88
C ARG A 114 -17.01 10.81 -19.05
N LEU A 115 -16.82 11.74 -18.13
CA LEU A 115 -17.86 12.23 -17.23
C LEU A 115 -17.81 13.76 -17.19
N PRO A 116 -18.42 14.45 -18.17
CA PRO A 116 -18.45 15.89 -18.17
C PRO A 116 -19.09 16.41 -16.86
N ALA A 117 -18.46 17.38 -16.24
CA ALA A 117 -18.98 18.02 -15.05
C ALA A 117 -19.64 19.34 -15.42
N LEU A 118 -20.82 19.62 -14.86
CA LEU A 118 -21.47 20.92 -14.99
C LEU A 118 -20.79 21.91 -14.05
N LEU A 119 -20.19 22.98 -14.60
CA LEU A 119 -19.55 24.03 -13.81
C LEU A 119 -20.54 25.10 -13.34
N ASN A 120 -21.48 25.43 -14.21
CA ASN A 120 -22.58 26.34 -13.96
C ASN A 120 -23.73 26.02 -14.92
N GLU A 121 -24.81 26.79 -14.92
CA GLU A 121 -26.02 26.53 -15.72
C GLU A 121 -25.77 26.32 -17.22
N SER A 122 -24.63 26.75 -17.76
CA SER A 122 -24.38 26.75 -19.21
C SER A 122 -23.00 26.19 -19.61
N GLN A 123 -22.12 25.87 -18.66
CA GLN A 123 -20.76 25.45 -18.97
C GLN A 123 -20.45 24.05 -18.46
N PHE A 124 -20.00 23.20 -19.35
CA PHE A 124 -19.47 21.88 -19.00
C PHE A 124 -17.96 21.90 -18.94
N GLU A 125 -17.44 21.19 -17.97
CA GLU A 125 -16.01 20.89 -17.91
C GLU A 125 -15.77 19.48 -18.47
N ASP A 126 -14.89 19.37 -19.44
CA ASP A 126 -14.47 18.07 -19.96
C ASP A 126 -13.65 17.36 -18.91
N ARG A 127 -14.17 16.22 -18.44
CA ARG A 127 -13.57 15.39 -17.40
C ARG A 127 -13.63 13.92 -17.81
N ALA A 128 -12.54 13.20 -17.57
CA ALA A 128 -12.51 11.75 -17.67
C ALA A 128 -12.00 11.14 -16.35
N ILE A 129 -12.49 9.96 -16.03
CA ILE A 129 -12.11 9.24 -14.82
C ILE A 129 -11.50 7.91 -15.23
N TYR A 130 -10.36 7.58 -14.62
CA TYR A 130 -9.74 6.29 -14.71
C TYR A 130 -9.63 5.69 -13.30
N GLN A 131 -10.24 4.51 -13.10
CA GLN A 131 -10.22 3.78 -11.85
C GLN A 131 -9.53 2.43 -12.02
N PHE A 132 -8.75 2.04 -11.02
CA PHE A 132 -8.04 0.77 -10.98
C PHE A 132 -7.84 0.28 -9.54
N GLU A 133 -7.62 -1.01 -9.39
CA GLU A 133 -7.19 -1.57 -8.12
C GLU A 133 -5.71 -1.30 -7.91
N PHE A 134 -5.37 -0.95 -6.68
CA PHE A 134 -4.01 -0.70 -6.25
C PHE A 134 -3.71 -1.56 -5.02
N PHE A 135 -2.66 -2.36 -5.10
CA PHE A 135 -2.23 -3.25 -4.03
C PHE A 135 -0.92 -2.79 -3.43
N TYR A 136 -0.82 -2.91 -2.13
CA TYR A 136 0.38 -2.55 -1.37
C TYR A 136 0.45 -3.35 -0.08
N THR A 137 1.65 -3.46 0.49
CA THR A 137 1.88 -4.06 1.81
C THR A 137 1.96 -2.96 2.86
N GLU A 138 1.29 -3.16 3.98
CA GLU A 138 1.40 -2.31 5.15
C GLU A 138 2.13 -3.06 6.25
N ASN A 139 3.26 -2.51 6.68
CA ASN A 139 4.12 -3.09 7.70
C ASN A 139 3.98 -2.29 8.99
N THR A 140 3.63 -2.98 10.08
CA THR A 140 3.50 -2.38 11.40
C THR A 140 4.50 -3.04 12.34
N PRO A 141 5.44 -2.30 12.92
CA PRO A 141 6.33 -2.84 13.93
C PRO A 141 5.57 -3.13 15.21
N ASP A 142 5.91 -4.24 15.88
CA ASP A 142 5.30 -4.70 17.11
C ASP A 142 6.41 -5.17 18.08
N ASP A 143 6.44 -4.60 19.27
CA ASP A 143 7.38 -4.99 20.31
C ASP A 143 6.78 -6.15 21.12
N VAL A 144 7.11 -7.36 20.71
CA VAL A 144 6.63 -8.59 21.36
C VAL A 144 7.56 -9.09 22.45
N GLY A 145 8.74 -8.46 22.60
CA GLY A 145 9.77 -8.85 23.55
C GLY A 145 10.46 -10.18 23.21
N LEU A 146 11.39 -10.56 24.04
CA LEU A 146 12.11 -11.84 23.94
C LEU A 146 11.83 -12.72 25.16
N ILE A 147 11.62 -14.01 24.92
CA ILE A 147 11.63 -15.01 26.00
C ILE A 147 13.07 -15.27 26.37
N GLN A 148 13.53 -14.68 27.47
CA GLN A 148 14.91 -14.85 27.93
C GLN A 148 15.11 -16.13 28.74
N LYS A 149 14.03 -16.62 29.38
CA LYS A 149 14.13 -17.77 30.28
C LYS A 149 12.83 -18.55 30.33
N VAL A 150 12.91 -19.84 30.23
CA VAL A 150 11.77 -20.75 30.44
C VAL A 150 12.13 -21.69 31.61
N ILE A 151 11.27 -21.73 32.62
CA ILE A 151 11.39 -22.66 33.77
C ILE A 151 10.28 -23.68 33.59
N ILE A 152 10.64 -24.95 33.54
CA ILE A 152 9.70 -26.05 33.46
C ILE A 152 9.78 -26.83 34.78
N ASP A 153 8.72 -26.71 35.60
CA ASP A 153 8.55 -27.47 36.79
C ASP A 153 7.47 -28.52 36.58
N GLY A 154 7.80 -29.76 36.76
CA GLY A 154 6.85 -30.86 36.62
C GLY A 154 7.13 -31.99 37.61
N THR A 155 6.05 -32.60 38.11
CA THR A 155 6.13 -33.84 38.90
C THR A 155 5.44 -34.95 38.12
N TYR A 156 6.20 -35.99 37.77
CA TYR A 156 5.65 -37.18 37.15
C TYR A 156 5.33 -38.17 38.28
N THR A 157 4.06 -38.46 38.45
CA THR A 157 3.60 -39.43 39.45
C THR A 157 3.45 -40.80 38.78
N GLY A 158 4.43 -41.66 38.97
CA GLY A 158 4.41 -43.04 38.50
C GLY A 158 3.93 -44.00 39.58
N SER A 159 3.65 -45.24 39.18
CA SER A 159 3.17 -46.29 40.10
C SER A 159 4.22 -46.77 41.10
N ILE A 160 5.49 -46.37 41.01
CA ILE A 160 6.60 -46.83 41.83
C ILE A 160 7.37 -45.69 42.51
N THR A 161 7.55 -44.56 41.83
CA THR A 161 8.26 -43.38 42.37
C THR A 161 7.78 -42.09 41.68
N ASP A 162 7.65 -41.03 42.46
CA ASP A 162 7.43 -39.69 41.96
C ASP A 162 8.79 -39.10 41.52
N VAL A 163 8.86 -38.64 40.31
CA VAL A 163 10.05 -37.96 39.76
C VAL A 163 9.71 -36.49 39.56
N THR A 164 10.40 -35.62 40.28
CA THR A 164 10.31 -34.17 40.07
C THR A 164 11.35 -33.74 39.06
N CYS A 165 10.94 -33.09 38.03
CA CYS A 165 11.81 -32.50 37.02
C CYS A 165 11.80 -30.98 37.20
N HIS A 166 12.97 -30.40 37.28
CA HIS A 166 13.18 -28.95 37.20
C HIS A 166 14.18 -28.71 36.10
N GLU A 167 13.76 -28.03 35.04
CA GLU A 167 14.63 -27.67 33.93
C GLU A 167 14.53 -26.17 33.70
N GLU A 168 15.69 -25.53 33.66
CA GLU A 168 15.85 -24.12 33.37
C GLU A 168 16.57 -23.98 32.03
N ILE A 169 15.87 -23.39 31.05
CA ILE A 169 16.40 -23.14 29.71
C ILE A 169 16.56 -21.63 29.57
N GLU A 170 17.80 -21.18 29.53
CA GLU A 170 18.12 -19.78 29.19
C GLU A 170 18.39 -19.66 27.70
N ALA A 171 17.93 -18.56 27.11
CA ALA A 171 18.31 -18.23 25.76
C ALA A 171 19.84 -18.01 25.67
N PRO A 172 20.53 -18.48 24.61
CA PRO A 172 21.92 -18.23 24.44
C PRO A 172 22.18 -16.71 24.40
N GLU A 173 23.25 -16.28 25.08
CA GLU A 173 23.65 -14.87 25.08
C GLU A 173 23.95 -14.44 23.65
N TYR A 174 23.18 -13.44 23.18
CA TYR A 174 23.36 -12.91 21.82
C TYR A 174 24.72 -12.21 21.72
N VAL A 175 25.60 -12.76 20.91
CA VAL A 175 26.86 -12.13 20.53
C VAL A 175 26.69 -11.52 19.15
N PRO A 176 26.64 -10.17 19.03
CA PRO A 176 26.52 -9.54 17.72
C PRO A 176 27.67 -9.95 16.80
N PRO A 177 27.39 -10.19 15.51
CA PRO A 177 28.45 -10.49 14.54
C PRO A 177 29.46 -9.34 14.46
N PRO A 178 30.75 -9.65 14.19
CA PRO A 178 31.82 -8.67 14.11
C PRO A 178 31.67 -7.65 12.99
#